data_b3478396c8d12efc6998913aa1ec6a07
#
_entry.id   b3478396c8d12efc6998913aa1ec6a07
#
_cell.length_a   1.000
_cell.length_b   1.000
_cell.length_c   1.000
_cell.angle_alpha   90.00
_cell.angle_beta   90.00
_cell.angle_gamma   90.00
#
_symmetry.space_group_name_H-M   'P 1'
#
loop_
_entity.id
_entity.type
_entity.pdbx_description
1 polymer ?
#
loop_
_entity_poly.entity_id
_entity_poly.type
_entity_poly.pdbx_seq_one_letter_code
_entity_poly.pdbx_strand_id
1 'polypeptide(L)'
;RTAKRKDVLVITVKSKLIKTFSAIVLALAIGLSFCGCDSLFSKKEDDGKISIVCTIFPEYDWLRNIIGDGHSNIELTLLIDDGADVHGFQPSTDDIVKISTCDMFVYVGGESSTWVDDAIANVTNKDMVIVDVVDAIGQDALEEEIVEGMQVEEHGDHDEEGHDGETEFDEHVWLSLSNAQIICATLVDELCALDPDNAPDYRLNESLYVEELQ
;
A
#
# COMPACT_ATOMS: atom_id res chain seq x y z
N ARG A 1 34.89 -65.87 -34.24
CA ARG A 1 35.40 -64.50 -33.76
C ARG A 1 34.50 -63.33 -34.18
N THR A 2 33.69 -63.46 -35.24
CA THR A 2 32.83 -62.36 -35.77
C THR A 2 31.54 -62.08 -34.98
N ALA A 3 30.93 -63.09 -34.37
CA ALA A 3 29.67 -62.94 -33.59
C ALA A 3 29.87 -62.11 -32.33
N LYS A 4 30.92 -62.37 -31.57
CA LYS A 4 31.22 -61.65 -30.30
C LYS A 4 31.48 -60.13 -30.48
N ARG A 5 31.94 -59.71 -31.68
CA ARG A 5 32.19 -58.29 -32.00
C ARG A 5 30.89 -57.54 -32.31
N LYS A 6 29.88 -58.19 -32.90
CA LYS A 6 28.59 -57.58 -33.17
C LYS A 6 27.80 -57.32 -31.90
N ASP A 7 27.84 -58.24 -30.94
CA ASP A 7 27.13 -58.07 -29.66
C ASP A 7 27.72 -56.93 -28.82
N VAL A 8 29.04 -56.77 -28.76
CA VAL A 8 29.69 -55.67 -28.07
C VAL A 8 29.37 -54.35 -28.70
N LEU A 9 29.30 -54.28 -30.04
CA LEU A 9 28.97 -53.05 -30.79
C LEU A 9 27.51 -52.63 -30.51
N VAL A 10 26.57 -53.55 -30.50
CA VAL A 10 25.12 -53.33 -30.21
C VAL A 10 24.93 -52.84 -28.78
N ILE A 11 25.63 -53.40 -27.81
CA ILE A 11 25.56 -52.99 -26.41
C ILE A 11 26.12 -51.58 -26.22
N THR A 12 27.24 -51.27 -26.89
CA THR A 12 27.85 -49.94 -26.79
C THR A 12 26.98 -48.85 -27.42
N VAL A 13 26.34 -49.15 -28.57
CA VAL A 13 25.40 -48.20 -29.21
C VAL A 13 24.16 -47.99 -28.37
N LYS A 14 23.54 -49.06 -27.82
CA LYS A 14 22.39 -48.94 -26.90
C LYS A 14 22.72 -48.14 -25.65
N SER A 15 23.91 -48.32 -25.07
CA SER A 15 24.31 -47.55 -23.87
C SER A 15 24.54 -46.07 -24.16
N LYS A 16 25.08 -45.72 -25.33
CA LYS A 16 25.23 -44.35 -25.79
C LYS A 16 23.87 -43.67 -26.05
N LEU A 17 22.94 -44.41 -26.74
CA LEU A 17 21.58 -43.88 -26.97
C LEU A 17 20.82 -43.63 -25.67
N ILE A 18 20.93 -44.53 -24.70
CA ILE A 18 20.27 -44.36 -23.38
C ILE A 18 20.85 -43.12 -22.65
N LYS A 19 22.17 -42.91 -22.66
CA LYS A 19 22.80 -41.77 -22.04
C LYS A 19 22.43 -40.45 -22.71
N THR A 20 22.35 -40.40 -24.04
CA THR A 20 21.91 -39.20 -24.75
C THR A 20 20.44 -38.92 -24.55
N PHE A 21 19.58 -39.91 -24.52
CA PHE A 21 18.16 -39.76 -24.22
C PHE A 21 17.93 -39.27 -22.79
N SER A 22 18.66 -39.82 -21.80
CA SER A 22 18.60 -39.36 -20.41
C SER A 22 19.08 -37.94 -20.24
N ALA A 23 20.13 -37.50 -20.96
CA ALA A 23 20.61 -36.14 -20.94
C ALA A 23 19.62 -35.14 -21.57
N ILE A 24 18.91 -35.52 -22.63
CA ILE A 24 17.87 -34.69 -23.25
C ILE A 24 16.64 -34.55 -22.33
N VAL A 25 16.22 -35.63 -21.69
CA VAL A 25 15.10 -35.59 -20.73
C VAL A 25 15.43 -34.72 -19.51
N LEU A 26 16.67 -34.80 -19.02
CA LEU A 26 17.15 -33.98 -17.90
C LEU A 26 17.24 -32.49 -18.30
N ALA A 27 17.70 -32.19 -19.49
CA ALA A 27 17.76 -30.82 -20.02
C ALA A 27 16.35 -30.22 -20.24
N LEU A 28 15.39 -31.03 -20.71
CA LEU A 28 13.99 -30.64 -20.84
C LEU A 28 13.33 -30.39 -19.47
N ALA A 29 13.62 -31.22 -18.47
CA ALA A 29 13.12 -31.06 -17.11
C ALA A 29 13.64 -29.77 -16.45
N ILE A 30 14.91 -29.43 -16.66
CA ILE A 30 15.51 -28.18 -16.17
C ILE A 30 14.95 -26.97 -16.94
N GLY A 31 14.74 -27.07 -18.26
CA GLY A 31 14.14 -26.00 -19.06
C GLY A 31 12.70 -25.67 -18.69
N LEU A 32 11.89 -26.67 -18.27
CA LEU A 32 10.52 -26.47 -17.79
C LEU A 32 10.46 -25.87 -16.38
N SER A 33 11.51 -26.01 -15.57
CA SER A 33 11.58 -25.41 -14.22
C SER A 33 11.88 -23.90 -14.23
N PHE A 34 12.40 -23.35 -15.32
CA PHE A 34 12.66 -21.89 -15.45
C PHE A 34 11.49 -21.10 -16.03
N CYS A 35 10.43 -21.75 -16.51
CA CYS A 35 9.25 -21.08 -17.09
C CYS A 35 8.13 -20.79 -16.07
N GLY A 36 8.35 -20.99 -14.77
CA GLY A 36 7.30 -20.99 -13.74
C GLY A 36 7.40 -19.91 -12.69
N CYS A 37 8.19 -18.85 -12.81
CA CYS A 37 8.35 -17.83 -11.78
C CYS A 37 7.77 -16.45 -12.09
N ASP A 38 7.06 -16.27 -13.21
CA ASP A 38 6.47 -14.96 -13.54
C ASP A 38 5.02 -14.77 -13.09
N SER A 39 4.43 -15.73 -12.39
CA SER A 39 3.01 -15.66 -12.00
C SER A 39 2.74 -15.63 -10.49
N LEU A 40 3.74 -15.32 -9.64
CA LEU A 40 3.53 -15.13 -8.21
C LEU A 40 3.32 -13.66 -7.81
N PHE A 41 3.62 -12.71 -8.69
CA PHE A 41 3.11 -11.35 -8.59
C PHE A 41 1.95 -11.24 -9.59
N SER A 42 0.75 -11.49 -9.12
CA SER A 42 -0.46 -11.18 -9.87
C SER A 42 -0.40 -9.68 -10.16
N LYS A 43 -0.04 -9.31 -11.40
CA LYS A 43 -0.33 -7.98 -11.90
C LYS A 43 -1.83 -7.82 -11.68
N LYS A 44 -2.24 -6.82 -10.87
CA LYS A 44 -3.64 -6.42 -10.72
C LYS A 44 -4.22 -6.45 -12.14
N GLU A 45 -5.24 -7.25 -12.41
CA GLU A 45 -5.98 -7.10 -13.66
C GLU A 45 -6.50 -5.67 -13.59
N ASP A 46 -6.10 -4.87 -14.55
CA ASP A 46 -6.59 -3.51 -14.70
C ASP A 46 -8.08 -3.64 -15.06
N ASP A 47 -8.91 -3.67 -14.03
CA ASP A 47 -10.38 -3.69 -14.15
C ASP A 47 -10.94 -2.28 -14.39
N GLY A 48 -10.04 -1.30 -14.57
CA GLY A 48 -10.39 0.10 -14.79
C GLY A 48 -10.89 0.80 -13.53
N LYS A 49 -10.72 0.18 -12.35
CA LYS A 49 -11.08 0.77 -11.08
C LYS A 49 -9.91 1.48 -10.42
N ILE A 50 -10.21 2.63 -9.85
CA ILE A 50 -9.30 3.36 -8.97
C ILE A 50 -9.44 2.79 -7.58
N SER A 51 -8.33 2.31 -7.00
CA SER A 51 -8.30 1.79 -5.65
C SER A 51 -7.69 2.78 -4.68
N ILE A 52 -8.44 3.10 -3.64
CA ILE A 52 -8.04 4.02 -2.58
C ILE A 52 -7.99 3.27 -1.26
N VAL A 53 -6.92 3.42 -0.52
CA VAL A 53 -6.73 2.80 0.80
C VAL A 53 -6.57 3.90 1.84
N CYS A 54 -7.37 3.83 2.91
CA CYS A 54 -7.34 4.74 4.04
C CYS A 54 -6.97 3.99 5.32
N THR A 55 -6.24 4.63 6.23
CA THR A 55 -5.88 4.02 7.50
C THR A 55 -7.03 4.04 8.50
N ILE A 56 -7.67 5.18 8.72
CA ILE A 56 -8.70 5.38 9.74
C ILE A 56 -10.06 5.78 9.17
N PHE A 57 -11.10 5.61 9.99
CA PHE A 57 -12.48 5.90 9.59
C PHE A 57 -12.74 7.36 9.16
N PRO A 58 -12.20 8.42 9.79
CA PRO A 58 -12.40 9.79 9.30
C PRO A 58 -11.96 9.99 7.84
N GLU A 59 -10.79 9.50 7.45
CA GLU A 59 -10.27 9.55 6.06
C GLU A 59 -11.22 8.84 5.09
N TYR A 60 -11.66 7.65 5.49
CA TYR A 60 -12.62 6.85 4.72
C TYR A 60 -13.96 7.58 4.56
N ASP A 61 -14.48 8.19 5.64
CA ASP A 61 -15.75 8.88 5.62
C ASP A 61 -15.71 10.14 4.76
N TRP A 62 -14.64 10.94 4.85
CA TRP A 62 -14.43 12.10 4.00
C TRP A 62 -14.41 11.72 2.51
N LEU A 63 -13.59 10.74 2.14
CA LEU A 63 -13.52 10.27 0.77
C LEU A 63 -14.83 9.68 0.29
N ARG A 64 -15.54 8.91 1.10
CA ARG A 64 -16.86 8.39 0.77
C ARG A 64 -17.86 9.50 0.45
N ASN A 65 -17.87 10.58 1.24
CA ASN A 65 -18.74 11.73 1.00
C ASN A 65 -18.32 12.51 -0.26
N ILE A 66 -17.02 12.69 -0.52
CA ILE A 66 -16.51 13.34 -1.73
C ILE A 66 -16.81 12.51 -2.97
N ILE A 67 -16.60 11.21 -2.94
CA ILE A 67 -16.88 10.29 -4.05
C ILE A 67 -18.39 10.26 -4.34
N GLY A 68 -19.25 10.15 -3.31
CA GLY A 68 -20.69 10.02 -3.45
C GLY A 68 -21.14 8.66 -4.02
N ASP A 69 -22.45 8.50 -4.18
CA ASP A 69 -23.07 7.19 -4.51
C ASP A 69 -22.97 6.78 -6.00
N GLY A 70 -22.48 7.66 -6.88
CA GLY A 70 -22.55 7.48 -8.33
C GLY A 70 -21.36 6.79 -8.99
N HIS A 71 -20.24 6.63 -8.29
CA HIS A 71 -18.94 6.29 -8.88
C HIS A 71 -18.51 4.86 -8.57
N SER A 72 -19.05 3.90 -9.33
CA SER A 72 -18.74 2.45 -9.18
C SER A 72 -17.34 2.06 -9.67
N ASN A 73 -16.59 3.00 -10.27
CA ASN A 73 -15.22 2.82 -10.70
C ASN A 73 -14.19 3.05 -9.57
N ILE A 74 -14.64 3.43 -8.36
CA ILE A 74 -13.75 3.60 -7.20
C ILE A 74 -13.98 2.48 -6.21
N GLU A 75 -12.88 1.89 -5.73
CA GLU A 75 -12.84 0.94 -4.64
C GLU A 75 -12.15 1.59 -3.44
N LEU A 76 -12.93 1.90 -2.40
CA LEU A 76 -12.46 2.54 -1.19
C LEU A 76 -12.31 1.50 -0.07
N THR A 77 -11.12 1.37 0.50
CA THR A 77 -10.77 0.39 1.54
C THR A 77 -10.34 1.09 2.82
N LEU A 78 -10.92 0.66 3.96
CA LEU A 78 -10.49 1.04 5.29
C LEU A 78 -9.60 -0.07 5.88
N LEU A 79 -8.41 0.27 6.40
CA LEU A 79 -7.47 -0.70 6.99
C LEU A 79 -7.78 -0.95 8.46
N ILE A 80 -7.95 0.11 9.26
CA ILE A 80 -8.19 0.02 10.70
C ILE A 80 -9.69 0.10 10.93
N ASP A 81 -10.32 -1.06 10.91
CA ASP A 81 -11.74 -1.23 11.20
C ASP A 81 -11.96 -1.77 12.63
N ASP A 82 -13.21 -2.02 13.00
CA ASP A 82 -13.62 -2.65 14.27
C ASP A 82 -13.12 -1.97 15.55
N GLY A 83 -12.74 -0.68 15.50
CA GLY A 83 -12.31 0.09 16.67
C GLY A 83 -10.91 -0.30 17.18
N ALA A 84 -10.06 -0.82 16.31
CA ALA A 84 -8.65 -1.03 16.62
C ALA A 84 -7.96 0.31 16.90
N ASP A 85 -6.99 0.30 17.82
CA ASP A 85 -6.22 1.47 18.19
C ASP A 85 -5.19 1.82 17.09
N VAL A 86 -5.18 3.08 16.68
CA VAL A 86 -4.24 3.63 15.69
C VAL A 86 -2.79 3.45 16.13
N HIS A 87 -2.49 3.77 17.42
CA HIS A 87 -1.13 3.74 17.96
C HIS A 87 -0.52 2.34 18.03
N GLY A 88 -1.36 1.31 18.15
CA GLY A 88 -0.92 -0.10 18.20
C GLY A 88 -1.05 -0.84 16.88
N PHE A 89 -1.46 -0.18 15.81
CA PHE A 89 -1.74 -0.85 14.54
C PHE A 89 -0.47 -1.39 13.88
N GLN A 90 -0.53 -2.65 13.47
CA GLN A 90 0.51 -3.31 12.70
C GLN A 90 -0.14 -3.92 11.45
N PRO A 91 0.22 -3.46 10.25
CA PRO A 91 -0.38 -3.94 9.02
C PRO A 91 -0.13 -5.44 8.81
N SER A 92 -1.16 -6.15 8.39
CA SER A 92 -1.02 -7.52 7.95
C SER A 92 -0.33 -7.59 6.57
N THR A 93 0.09 -8.79 6.17
CA THR A 93 0.63 -8.98 4.81
C THR A 93 -0.38 -8.59 3.72
N ASP A 94 -1.68 -8.83 3.94
CA ASP A 94 -2.74 -8.46 3.01
C ASP A 94 -2.89 -6.94 2.92
N ASP A 95 -2.73 -6.21 4.03
CA ASP A 95 -2.78 -4.74 4.04
C ASP A 95 -1.59 -4.16 3.28
N ILE A 96 -0.39 -4.69 3.48
CA ILE A 96 0.80 -4.30 2.70
C ILE A 96 0.58 -4.52 1.19
N VAL A 97 -0.08 -5.60 0.79
CA VAL A 97 -0.41 -5.85 -0.63
C VAL A 97 -1.40 -4.80 -1.14
N LYS A 98 -2.47 -4.48 -0.39
CA LYS A 98 -3.44 -3.44 -0.75
C LYS A 98 -2.75 -2.08 -0.93
N ILE A 99 -1.95 -1.65 0.06
CA ILE A 99 -1.16 -0.40 -0.01
C ILE A 99 -0.22 -0.41 -1.20
N SER A 100 0.53 -1.49 -1.41
CA SER A 100 1.53 -1.59 -2.49
C SER A 100 0.96 -1.45 -3.90
N THR A 101 -0.33 -1.70 -4.09
CA THR A 101 -1.00 -1.77 -5.39
C THR A 101 -2.10 -0.73 -5.60
N CYS A 102 -2.44 0.07 -4.58
CA CYS A 102 -3.48 1.08 -4.70
C CYS A 102 -3.04 2.27 -5.57
N ASP A 103 -4.01 3.07 -5.97
CA ASP A 103 -3.79 4.29 -6.76
C ASP A 103 -3.66 5.51 -5.85
N MET A 104 -4.31 5.49 -4.66
CA MET A 104 -4.14 6.49 -3.63
C MET A 104 -4.06 5.82 -2.26
N PHE A 105 -3.11 6.26 -1.44
CA PHE A 105 -2.98 5.86 -0.04
C PHE A 105 -3.08 7.08 0.86
N VAL A 106 -4.01 7.06 1.81
CA VAL A 106 -4.25 8.14 2.77
C VAL A 106 -3.98 7.61 4.17
N TYR A 107 -3.17 8.32 4.94
CA TYR A 107 -2.79 7.96 6.29
C TYR A 107 -2.63 9.20 7.18
N VAL A 108 -2.69 9.00 8.48
CA VAL A 108 -2.69 10.10 9.46
C VAL A 108 -1.42 10.92 9.42
N GLY A 109 -0.26 10.28 9.35
CA GLY A 109 1.02 10.93 9.64
C GLY A 109 1.39 10.81 11.12
N GLY A 110 2.42 11.53 11.55
CA GLY A 110 2.89 11.52 12.92
C GLY A 110 3.50 10.19 13.37
N GLU A 111 3.64 10.03 14.69
CA GLU A 111 4.35 8.90 15.30
C GLU A 111 3.63 7.56 15.15
N SER A 112 2.29 7.55 15.21
CA SER A 112 1.50 6.33 15.01
C SER A 112 1.61 5.77 13.60
N SER A 113 2.15 6.54 12.66
CA SER A 113 2.29 6.18 11.25
C SER A 113 3.71 5.79 10.83
N THR A 114 4.65 5.59 11.76
CA THR A 114 6.06 5.23 11.46
C THR A 114 6.22 3.93 10.64
N TRP A 115 5.27 3.00 10.75
CA TRP A 115 5.21 1.78 9.93
C TRP A 115 4.97 2.05 8.44
N VAL A 116 4.45 3.23 8.10
CA VAL A 116 4.11 3.61 6.71
C VAL A 116 5.36 3.68 5.85
N ASP A 117 6.48 4.19 6.36
CA ASP A 117 7.74 4.27 5.63
C ASP A 117 8.19 2.91 5.10
N ASP A 118 8.09 1.88 5.93
CA ASP A 118 8.42 0.51 5.55
C ASP A 118 7.41 -0.05 4.54
N ALA A 119 6.12 0.29 4.68
CA ALA A 119 5.06 -0.15 3.78
C ALA A 119 5.22 0.43 2.38
N ILE A 120 5.55 1.73 2.26
CA ILE A 120 5.70 2.42 0.96
C ILE A 120 7.06 2.21 0.31
N ALA A 121 8.09 1.81 1.06
CA ALA A 121 9.44 1.59 0.52
C ALA A 121 9.48 0.61 -0.66
N ASN A 122 8.56 -0.35 -0.71
CA ASN A 122 8.51 -1.43 -1.68
C ASN A 122 7.22 -1.46 -2.51
N VAL A 123 6.54 -0.32 -2.66
CA VAL A 123 5.31 -0.24 -3.47
C VAL A 123 5.55 -0.63 -4.92
N THR A 124 4.60 -1.34 -5.51
CA THR A 124 4.64 -1.77 -6.90
C THR A 124 4.06 -0.73 -7.84
N ASN A 125 3.02 0.00 -7.42
CA ASN A 125 2.49 1.13 -8.16
C ASN A 125 3.36 2.38 -7.90
N LYS A 126 4.17 2.79 -8.87
CA LYS A 126 5.08 3.95 -8.75
C LYS A 126 4.39 5.29 -8.97
N ASP A 127 3.17 5.25 -9.49
CA ASP A 127 2.33 6.43 -9.74
C ASP A 127 1.30 6.63 -8.61
N MET A 128 1.40 5.87 -7.51
CA MET A 128 0.54 5.98 -6.34
C MET A 128 0.62 7.37 -5.72
N VAL A 129 -0.54 7.97 -5.51
CA VAL A 129 -0.68 9.21 -4.74
C VAL A 129 -0.63 8.85 -3.25
N ILE A 130 0.20 9.58 -2.49
CA ILE A 130 0.33 9.40 -1.04
C ILE A 130 -0.11 10.70 -0.38
N VAL A 131 -1.08 10.62 0.53
CA VAL A 131 -1.58 11.77 1.30
C VAL A 131 -1.31 11.50 2.78
N ASP A 132 -0.41 12.29 3.35
CA ASP A 132 -0.21 12.44 4.79
C ASP A 132 -1.15 13.52 5.29
N VAL A 133 -2.04 13.17 6.22
CA VAL A 133 -3.10 14.08 6.69
C VAL A 133 -2.52 15.19 7.57
N VAL A 134 -1.50 14.90 8.39
CA VAL A 134 -0.80 15.91 9.20
C VAL A 134 -0.07 16.90 8.30
N ASP A 135 0.65 16.39 7.28
CA ASP A 135 1.35 17.24 6.32
C ASP A 135 0.38 18.11 5.49
N ALA A 136 -0.82 17.59 5.17
CA ALA A 136 -1.84 18.34 4.43
C ALA A 136 -2.33 19.58 5.17
N ILE A 137 -2.32 19.57 6.51
CA ILE A 137 -2.67 20.72 7.36
C ILE A 137 -1.49 21.70 7.44
N GLY A 138 -0.27 21.20 7.39
CA GLY A 138 0.95 21.97 7.40
C GLY A 138 1.10 22.80 8.70
N GLN A 139 1.32 24.14 8.56
CA GLN A 139 1.56 25.02 9.70
C GLN A 139 0.34 25.25 10.60
N ASP A 140 -0.84 24.81 10.21
CA ASP A 140 -2.06 24.88 11.01
C ASP A 140 -2.19 23.67 11.99
N ALA A 141 -1.28 22.68 11.87
CA ALA A 141 -1.17 21.61 12.85
C ALA A 141 -0.71 22.18 14.20
N LEU A 142 -1.42 21.82 15.28
CA LEU A 142 -1.08 22.26 16.61
C LEU A 142 0.09 21.45 17.16
N GLU A 143 0.95 22.12 17.94
CA GLU A 143 1.96 21.43 18.75
C GLU A 143 1.26 20.66 19.87
N GLU A 144 1.74 19.48 20.20
CA GLU A 144 1.21 18.67 21.30
C GLU A 144 1.43 19.39 22.64
N GLU A 145 0.34 19.72 23.35
CA GLU A 145 0.39 20.27 24.71
C GLU A 145 0.40 19.13 25.72
N ILE A 146 1.56 18.84 26.33
CA ILE A 146 1.66 17.91 27.44
C ILE A 146 1.05 18.56 28.69
N VAL A 147 -0.15 18.10 29.09
CA VAL A 147 -0.82 18.56 30.29
C VAL A 147 -0.67 17.54 31.44
N GLU A 148 -0.73 18.05 32.70
CA GLU A 148 -0.60 17.21 33.90
C GLU A 148 -1.68 16.10 33.92
N GLY A 149 -1.25 14.84 33.84
CA GLY A 149 -2.12 13.65 33.84
C GLY A 149 -2.21 12.93 32.49
N MET A 150 -1.63 13.45 31.43
CA MET A 150 -1.42 12.70 30.20
C MET A 150 -0.36 11.62 30.43
N GLN A 151 -0.62 10.44 29.88
CA GLN A 151 0.43 9.42 29.78
C GLN A 151 1.32 9.83 28.60
N VAL A 152 2.53 10.27 28.92
CA VAL A 152 3.59 10.42 27.91
C VAL A 152 3.86 9.01 27.36
N GLU A 153 3.70 8.80 26.08
CA GLU A 153 4.09 7.54 25.44
C GLU A 153 5.59 7.36 25.63
N GLU A 154 6.00 6.33 26.40
CA GLU A 154 7.41 6.03 26.65
C GLU A 154 8.03 5.52 25.33
N HIS A 155 8.60 6.42 24.57
CA HIS A 155 9.45 6.08 23.44
C HIS A 155 10.71 5.39 23.98
N GLY A 156 10.90 4.15 23.56
CA GLY A 156 11.98 3.29 24.04
C GLY A 156 13.34 3.97 23.94
N ASP A 157 14.10 3.91 25.08
CA ASP A 157 15.47 4.37 25.26
C ASP A 157 16.33 4.23 23.99
N HIS A 158 16.49 5.32 23.24
CA HIS A 158 17.60 5.51 22.33
C HIS A 158 18.45 6.66 22.83
N ASP A 159 19.65 6.29 23.26
CA ASP A 159 20.83 7.03 23.67
C ASP A 159 20.81 8.56 23.54
N GLU A 160 21.02 9.21 24.71
CA GLU A 160 21.30 10.62 24.89
C GLU A 160 22.45 11.10 23.98
N GLU A 161 22.11 11.63 22.78
CA GLU A 161 22.93 12.66 22.14
C GLU A 161 22.00 13.65 21.43
N GLY A 162 21.66 14.75 22.12
CA GLY A 162 21.34 16.07 21.59
C GLY A 162 20.36 16.16 20.42
N HIS A 163 19.09 15.82 20.60
CA HIS A 163 18.05 16.35 19.73
C HIS A 163 17.64 17.73 20.22
N ASP A 164 17.95 18.77 19.44
CA ASP A 164 17.23 20.04 19.45
C ASP A 164 15.75 19.68 19.31
N GLY A 165 14.90 20.06 20.29
CA GLY A 165 13.51 19.63 20.38
C GLY A 165 12.77 19.85 19.06
N GLU A 166 12.61 18.79 18.29
CA GLU A 166 11.62 18.75 17.24
C GLU A 166 10.28 18.82 17.93
N THR A 167 9.51 19.85 17.64
CA THR A 167 8.15 20.02 18.14
C THR A 167 7.32 18.87 17.56
N GLU A 168 6.87 17.99 18.43
CA GLU A 168 5.91 16.94 18.05
C GLU A 168 4.57 17.61 17.79
N PHE A 169 3.98 17.31 16.63
CA PHE A 169 2.66 17.78 16.27
C PHE A 169 1.61 16.78 16.76
N ASP A 170 0.51 17.32 17.31
CA ASP A 170 -0.65 16.49 17.67
C ASP A 170 -1.21 15.81 16.40
N GLU A 171 -1.04 14.51 16.32
CA GLU A 171 -1.54 13.70 15.19
C GLU A 171 -3.06 13.53 15.17
N HIS A 172 -3.78 13.89 16.27
CA HIS A 172 -5.24 13.80 16.35
C HIS A 172 -5.96 14.90 15.57
N VAL A 173 -5.35 15.35 14.50
CA VAL A 173 -5.82 16.46 13.63
C VAL A 173 -7.22 16.26 13.07
N TRP A 174 -7.66 15.02 12.93
CA TRP A 174 -9.01 14.68 12.45
C TRP A 174 -10.15 15.04 13.40
N LEU A 175 -9.86 15.34 14.66
CA LEU A 175 -10.85 15.77 15.64
C LEU A 175 -11.31 17.23 15.45
N SER A 176 -10.57 18.02 14.68
CA SER A 176 -10.88 19.40 14.36
C SER A 176 -11.71 19.51 13.08
N LEU A 177 -12.91 20.09 13.15
CA LEU A 177 -13.74 20.32 11.95
C LEU A 177 -13.09 21.30 10.96
N SER A 178 -12.28 22.26 11.43
CA SER A 178 -11.54 23.15 10.56
C SER A 178 -10.43 22.41 9.79
N ASN A 179 -9.72 21.49 10.46
CA ASN A 179 -8.71 20.66 9.83
C ASN A 179 -9.38 19.70 8.81
N ALA A 180 -10.53 19.12 9.17
CA ALA A 180 -11.29 18.25 8.26
C ALA A 180 -11.63 18.97 6.94
N GLN A 181 -11.95 20.26 6.97
CA GLN A 181 -12.22 21.05 5.76
C GLN A 181 -10.95 21.21 4.89
N ILE A 182 -9.78 21.46 5.50
CA ILE A 182 -8.49 21.55 4.80
C ILE A 182 -8.13 20.20 4.17
N ILE A 183 -8.30 19.13 4.93
CA ILE A 183 -8.02 17.76 4.45
C ILE A 183 -8.95 17.39 3.29
N CYS A 184 -10.25 17.68 3.39
CA CYS A 184 -11.21 17.44 2.29
C CYS A 184 -10.81 18.19 1.01
N ALA A 185 -10.31 19.43 1.13
CA ALA A 185 -9.82 20.18 -0.02
C ALA A 185 -8.60 19.52 -0.68
N THR A 186 -7.66 18.97 0.12
CA THR A 186 -6.53 18.21 -0.40
C THR A 186 -6.99 16.91 -1.06
N LEU A 187 -7.86 16.16 -0.41
CA LEU A 187 -8.36 14.87 -0.93
C LEU A 187 -9.12 15.05 -2.25
N VAL A 188 -9.95 16.11 -2.39
CA VAL A 188 -10.69 16.36 -3.63
C VAL A 188 -9.76 16.76 -4.76
N ASP A 189 -8.67 17.50 -4.49
CA ASP A 189 -7.70 17.87 -5.52
C ASP A 189 -6.98 16.64 -6.07
N GLU A 190 -6.51 15.76 -5.20
CA GLU A 190 -5.84 14.51 -5.59
C GLU A 190 -6.81 13.55 -6.32
N LEU A 191 -8.04 13.42 -5.83
CA LEU A 191 -9.05 12.59 -6.48
C LEU A 191 -9.41 13.11 -7.89
N CYS A 192 -9.53 14.43 -8.06
CA CYS A 192 -9.76 15.04 -9.36
C CYS A 192 -8.58 14.83 -10.33
N ALA A 193 -7.35 14.73 -9.81
CA ALA A 193 -6.19 14.44 -10.64
C ALA A 193 -6.17 12.97 -11.10
N LEU A 194 -6.60 12.04 -10.24
CA LEU A 194 -6.70 10.62 -10.57
C LEU A 194 -7.87 10.30 -11.51
N ASP A 195 -9.00 10.98 -11.34
CA ASP A 195 -10.24 10.76 -12.11
C ASP A 195 -10.81 12.09 -12.62
N PRO A 196 -10.17 12.69 -13.64
CA PRO A 196 -10.56 14.01 -14.14
C PRO A 196 -11.95 14.05 -14.80
N ASP A 197 -12.43 12.92 -15.28
CA ASP A 197 -13.74 12.84 -15.92
C ASP A 197 -14.89 13.08 -14.93
N ASN A 198 -14.70 12.69 -13.66
CA ASN A 198 -15.68 12.84 -12.58
C ASN A 198 -15.35 14.02 -11.63
N ALA A 199 -14.29 14.79 -11.90
CA ALA A 199 -13.88 15.93 -11.07
C ALA A 199 -14.98 16.95 -10.73
N PRO A 200 -15.92 17.31 -11.65
CA PRO A 200 -17.02 18.22 -11.30
C PRO A 200 -17.94 17.70 -10.20
N ASP A 201 -18.18 16.39 -10.17
CA ASP A 201 -19.06 15.76 -9.18
C ASP A 201 -18.36 15.72 -7.82
N TYR A 202 -17.05 15.36 -7.79
CA TYR A 202 -16.26 15.34 -6.57
C TYR A 202 -16.18 16.72 -5.90
N ARG A 203 -15.94 17.78 -6.68
CA ARG A 203 -15.91 19.16 -6.15
C ARG A 203 -17.26 19.63 -5.64
N LEU A 204 -18.36 19.23 -6.29
CA LEU A 204 -19.70 19.54 -5.81
C LEU A 204 -19.98 18.82 -4.48
N ASN A 205 -19.68 17.53 -4.40
CA ASN A 205 -19.90 16.73 -3.21
C ASN A 205 -19.05 17.24 -2.04
N GLU A 206 -17.77 17.56 -2.27
CA GLU A 206 -16.88 18.15 -1.27
C GLU A 206 -17.46 19.47 -0.75
N SER A 207 -17.87 20.36 -1.62
CA SER A 207 -18.46 21.67 -1.24
C SER A 207 -19.72 21.50 -0.36
N LEU A 208 -20.58 20.55 -0.69
CA LEU A 208 -21.78 20.25 0.10
C LEU A 208 -21.41 19.66 1.46
N TYR A 209 -20.44 18.73 1.50
CA TYR A 209 -20.01 18.10 2.73
C TYR A 209 -19.31 19.08 3.68
N VAL A 210 -18.48 19.98 3.15
CA VAL A 210 -17.80 21.02 3.92
C VAL A 210 -18.81 22.02 4.54
N GLU A 211 -19.95 22.30 3.85
CA GLU A 211 -21.04 23.08 4.45
C GLU A 211 -21.67 22.38 5.67
N GLU A 212 -21.70 21.05 5.70
CA GLU A 212 -22.19 20.28 6.84
C GLU A 212 -21.22 20.26 8.03
N LEU A 213 -19.91 20.47 7.76
CA LEU A 213 -18.88 20.55 8.81
C LEU A 213 -18.78 21.92 9.51
N GLN A 214 -19.55 22.93 9.06
CA GLN A 214 -19.56 24.30 9.63
C GLN A 214 -20.62 24.44 10.73
#